data_abc983b574cf74f9e7593d5b3af5472f
#
_entry.id   abc983b574cf74f9e7593d5b3af5472f
#
_cell.length_a   1.000
_cell.length_b   1.000
_cell.length_c   1.000
_cell.angle_alpha   90.00
_cell.angle_beta   90.00
_cell.angle_gamma   90.00
#
_symmetry.space_group_name_H-M   'P 1'
#
loop_
_entity.id
_entity.type
_entity.pdbx_description
1 polymer ?
#
loop_
_entity_poly.entity_id
_entity_poly.type
_entity_poly.pdbx_seq_one_letter_code
_entity_poly.pdbx_strand_id
1 'polypeptide(L)'
;MNNVLKITLWGYDVGRLVWDNKERRAFFSFSPSFLSTGYDIAPMTASISKPYLRQGGIYKGNIQQKIYKGLPEFLADSLPDRWGESLISRWQYENMPDVKFTPVDALAFMGKRAMGALEFEPCFDQWGAPVDLELSCLYKIADDILNERSVAVDNLNSASMQSLYLVGTSAGGMQPKAIIAINEDDGTVKSGQIQLEGNFKYFILKFDRVGHFPYTLMEKTYYDMALACGIKMMPSRLITIDGHSHFITERFDRVGNDKLHIQTLAALSPDADCYEDLMKTARLLRIPDNELADIFRIAAFNVLPANVDDHNKNF
;
A
#
# COMPACT_ATOMS: atom_id res chain seq x y z
N MET A 1 -5.95 21.31 -11.33
CA MET A 1 -4.90 20.29 -11.15
C MET A 1 -4.43 19.81 -12.51
N ASN A 2 -3.18 19.35 -12.63
CA ASN A 2 -2.70 18.76 -13.89
C ASN A 2 -3.50 17.48 -14.17
N ASN A 3 -4.19 17.45 -15.33
CA ASN A 3 -4.99 16.29 -15.70
C ASN A 3 -4.15 15.06 -16.11
N VAL A 4 -2.82 15.16 -16.08
CA VAL A 4 -1.89 14.11 -16.54
C VAL A 4 -0.93 13.76 -15.41
N LEU A 5 -0.92 12.50 -15.00
CA LEU A 5 0.00 11.93 -14.00
C LEU A 5 1.05 11.09 -14.74
N LYS A 6 2.32 11.39 -14.51
CA LYS A 6 3.45 10.57 -14.94
C LYS A 6 3.68 9.46 -13.93
N ILE A 7 3.94 8.26 -14.42
CA ILE A 7 4.23 7.08 -13.61
C ILE A 7 5.66 6.68 -13.85
N THR A 8 6.40 6.44 -12.77
CA THR A 8 7.79 5.97 -12.83
C THR A 8 7.98 4.68 -12.03
N LEU A 9 8.98 3.91 -12.40
CA LEU A 9 9.42 2.68 -11.72
C LEU A 9 10.94 2.61 -11.80
N TRP A 10 11.63 2.62 -10.64
CA TRP A 10 13.11 2.56 -10.57
C TRP A 10 13.79 3.61 -11.46
N GLY A 11 13.19 4.80 -11.56
CA GLY A 11 13.66 5.89 -12.41
C GLY A 11 13.26 5.80 -13.89
N TYR A 12 12.69 4.68 -14.35
CA TYR A 12 12.15 4.57 -15.71
C TYR A 12 10.82 5.30 -15.84
N ASP A 13 10.63 6.02 -16.93
CA ASP A 13 9.34 6.63 -17.30
C ASP A 13 8.40 5.56 -17.85
N VAL A 14 7.49 5.06 -16.99
CA VAL A 14 6.54 3.99 -17.34
C VAL A 14 5.47 4.47 -18.30
N GLY A 15 4.90 5.67 -18.06
CA GLY A 15 3.82 6.16 -18.89
C GLY A 15 3.03 7.33 -18.28
N ARG A 16 1.86 7.56 -18.88
CA ARG A 16 0.97 8.67 -18.52
C ARG A 16 -0.43 8.17 -18.21
N LEU A 17 -1.02 8.75 -17.17
CA LEU A 17 -2.37 8.47 -16.70
C LEU A 17 -3.19 9.75 -16.74
N VAL A 18 -4.39 9.69 -17.32
CA VAL A 18 -5.31 10.83 -17.43
C VAL A 18 -6.68 10.42 -16.94
N TRP A 19 -7.34 11.26 -16.15
CA TRP A 19 -8.72 11.04 -15.70
C TRP A 19 -9.73 11.67 -16.65
N ASP A 20 -10.76 10.91 -17.03
CA ASP A 20 -11.93 11.42 -17.76
C ASP A 20 -13.13 11.50 -16.84
N ASN A 21 -13.63 12.72 -16.62
CA ASN A 21 -14.79 12.98 -15.75
C ASN A 21 -16.11 12.44 -16.31
N LYS A 22 -16.24 12.32 -17.64
CA LYS A 22 -17.47 11.85 -18.30
C LYS A 22 -17.58 10.33 -18.20
N GLU A 23 -16.50 9.63 -18.53
CA GLU A 23 -16.43 8.16 -18.44
C GLU A 23 -16.19 7.69 -16.99
N ARG A 24 -15.78 8.58 -16.08
CA ARG A 24 -15.41 8.28 -14.68
C ARG A 24 -14.36 7.17 -14.59
N ARG A 25 -13.38 7.23 -15.48
CA ARG A 25 -12.23 6.31 -15.52
C ARG A 25 -10.96 7.01 -15.95
N ALA A 26 -9.85 6.37 -15.64
CA ALA A 26 -8.55 6.79 -16.14
C ALA A 26 -8.19 6.09 -17.46
N PHE A 27 -7.37 6.76 -18.24
CA PHE A 27 -6.75 6.27 -19.49
C PHE A 27 -5.25 6.28 -19.27
N PHE A 28 -4.62 5.15 -19.53
CA PHE A 28 -3.18 4.97 -19.38
C PHE A 28 -2.52 4.60 -20.70
N SER A 29 -1.34 5.15 -20.96
CA SER A 29 -0.47 4.76 -22.07
C SER A 29 0.96 4.58 -21.61
N PHE A 30 1.60 3.50 -22.06
CA PHE A 30 3.04 3.29 -21.81
C PHE A 30 3.88 4.30 -22.57
N SER A 31 5.01 4.71 -21.98
CA SER A 31 6.02 5.49 -22.70
C SER A 31 6.79 4.58 -23.69
N PRO A 32 7.18 5.08 -24.87
CA PRO A 32 7.99 4.31 -25.80
C PRO A 32 9.33 3.83 -25.22
N SER A 33 9.94 4.65 -24.37
CA SER A 33 11.19 4.30 -23.69
C SER A 33 11.01 3.12 -22.74
N PHE A 34 9.88 3.03 -22.02
CA PHE A 34 9.59 1.91 -21.12
C PHE A 34 9.35 0.62 -21.90
N LEU A 35 8.60 0.70 -23.00
CA LEU A 35 8.33 -0.47 -23.84
C LEU A 35 9.62 -1.13 -24.39
N SER A 36 10.70 -0.37 -24.51
CA SER A 36 12.01 -0.87 -24.96
C SER A 36 12.82 -1.55 -23.87
N THR A 37 12.48 -1.37 -22.57
CA THR A 37 13.21 -1.98 -21.46
C THR A 37 13.00 -3.49 -21.33
N GLY A 38 11.85 -3.98 -21.80
CA GLY A 38 11.41 -5.36 -21.60
C GLY A 38 10.80 -5.64 -20.22
N TYR A 39 10.76 -4.68 -19.31
CA TYR A 39 10.05 -4.83 -18.03
C TYR A 39 8.55 -4.85 -18.24
N ASP A 40 7.87 -5.85 -17.71
CA ASP A 40 6.41 -5.97 -17.77
C ASP A 40 5.80 -5.82 -16.37
N ILE A 41 5.26 -4.64 -16.09
CA ILE A 41 4.71 -4.30 -14.77
C ILE A 41 3.30 -4.84 -14.53
N ALA A 42 2.64 -5.35 -15.58
CA ALA A 42 1.28 -5.86 -15.48
C ALA A 42 1.08 -7.04 -16.44
N PRO A 43 1.82 -8.16 -16.25
CA PRO A 43 1.94 -9.24 -17.22
C PRO A 43 0.61 -9.92 -17.52
N MET A 44 -0.35 -9.90 -16.62
CA MET A 44 -1.65 -10.54 -16.81
C MET A 44 -2.69 -9.60 -17.44
N THR A 45 -2.78 -8.35 -16.97
CA THR A 45 -3.83 -7.41 -17.35
C THR A 45 -3.39 -6.49 -18.50
N ALA A 46 -2.24 -5.85 -18.41
CA ALA A 46 -1.75 -4.85 -19.36
C ALA A 46 -0.33 -5.16 -19.86
N SER A 47 -0.07 -6.44 -20.21
CA SER A 47 1.26 -6.87 -20.68
C SER A 47 1.76 -6.06 -21.86
N ILE A 48 3.00 -5.62 -21.79
CA ILE A 48 3.72 -4.97 -22.91
C ILE A 48 3.93 -5.90 -24.12
N SER A 49 3.72 -7.21 -23.96
CA SER A 49 3.74 -8.17 -25.08
C SER A 49 2.50 -8.07 -25.99
N LYS A 50 1.40 -7.44 -25.51
CA LYS A 50 0.19 -7.23 -26.31
C LYS A 50 0.48 -6.23 -27.46
N PRO A 51 0.30 -6.62 -28.75
CA PRO A 51 0.65 -5.77 -29.87
C PRO A 51 0.04 -4.37 -29.80
N TYR A 52 -1.22 -4.31 -29.39
CA TYR A 52 -1.95 -3.05 -29.24
C TYR A 52 -1.26 -2.06 -28.29
N LEU A 53 -0.88 -2.52 -27.08
CA LEU A 53 -0.20 -1.69 -26.08
C LEU A 53 1.22 -1.31 -26.53
N ARG A 54 1.92 -2.24 -27.15
CA ARG A 54 3.26 -2.02 -27.70
C ARG A 54 3.31 -0.96 -28.81
N GLN A 55 2.20 -0.76 -29.51
CA GLN A 55 2.04 0.25 -30.57
C GLN A 55 1.49 1.59 -30.03
N GLY A 56 1.52 1.82 -28.73
CA GLY A 56 1.03 3.05 -28.10
C GLY A 56 -0.48 3.07 -27.83
N GLY A 57 -1.10 1.90 -27.78
CA GLY A 57 -2.51 1.77 -27.43
C GLY A 57 -2.82 2.25 -26.02
N ILE A 58 -4.04 2.68 -25.80
CA ILE A 58 -4.52 3.21 -24.53
C ILE A 58 -5.17 2.10 -23.71
N TYR A 59 -4.68 1.88 -22.49
CA TYR A 59 -5.31 1.00 -21.51
C TYR A 59 -6.37 1.77 -20.72
N LYS A 60 -7.60 1.23 -20.69
CA LYS A 60 -8.73 1.88 -20.01
C LYS A 60 -8.87 1.33 -18.60
N GLY A 61 -9.05 2.22 -17.63
CA GLY A 61 -9.30 1.86 -16.25
C GLY A 61 -10.58 1.06 -16.06
N ASN A 62 -10.58 0.19 -15.05
CA ASN A 62 -11.67 -0.74 -14.75
C ASN A 62 -12.80 -0.02 -13.98
N ILE A 63 -14.00 0.02 -14.58
CA ILE A 63 -15.22 0.55 -13.96
C ILE A 63 -16.23 -0.55 -13.57
N GLN A 64 -15.95 -1.80 -13.94
CA GLN A 64 -16.83 -2.93 -13.65
C GLN A 64 -16.76 -3.32 -12.18
N GLN A 65 -15.57 -3.27 -11.62
CA GLN A 65 -15.34 -3.59 -10.21
C GLN A 65 -14.98 -2.32 -9.43
N LYS A 66 -15.77 -2.03 -8.40
CA LYS A 66 -15.65 -0.78 -7.58
C LYS A 66 -14.30 -0.63 -6.88
N ILE A 67 -13.60 -1.75 -6.63
CA ILE A 67 -12.31 -1.74 -5.93
C ILE A 67 -11.22 -0.98 -6.69
N TYR A 68 -11.30 -0.92 -8.03
CA TYR A 68 -10.32 -0.21 -8.86
C TYR A 68 -10.67 1.27 -9.06
N LYS A 69 -11.87 1.72 -8.67
CA LYS A 69 -12.29 3.13 -8.74
C LYS A 69 -12.10 3.77 -10.13
N GLY A 70 -12.16 2.99 -11.19
CA GLY A 70 -11.95 3.45 -12.57
C GLY A 70 -10.47 3.63 -12.96
N LEU A 71 -9.53 3.16 -12.16
CA LEU A 71 -8.11 3.05 -12.52
C LEU A 71 -7.80 1.73 -13.25
N PRO A 72 -6.70 1.65 -14.01
CA PRO A 72 -6.07 0.37 -14.35
C PRO A 72 -5.77 -0.44 -13.08
N GLU A 73 -6.02 -1.74 -13.11
CA GLU A 73 -5.93 -2.64 -11.97
C GLU A 73 -4.56 -2.55 -11.29
N PHE A 74 -3.49 -2.60 -12.08
CA PHE A 74 -2.11 -2.55 -11.61
C PHE A 74 -1.69 -1.20 -11.02
N LEU A 75 -2.45 -0.12 -11.24
CA LEU A 75 -2.26 1.18 -10.60
C LEU A 75 -3.14 1.34 -9.36
N ALA A 76 -4.30 0.67 -9.34
CA ALA A 76 -5.23 0.74 -8.24
C ALA A 76 -4.68 0.16 -6.94
N ASP A 77 -3.71 -0.78 -7.02
CA ASP A 77 -3.01 -1.30 -5.84
C ASP A 77 -2.18 -0.25 -5.10
N SER A 78 -1.81 0.83 -5.78
CA SER A 78 -1.12 1.96 -5.16
C SER A 78 -2.06 2.94 -4.45
N LEU A 79 -3.39 2.74 -4.56
CA LEU A 79 -4.34 3.54 -3.81
C LEU A 79 -4.27 3.20 -2.31
N PRO A 80 -4.52 4.17 -1.45
CA PRO A 80 -4.70 3.90 -0.03
C PRO A 80 -5.94 3.04 0.22
N ASP A 81 -5.92 2.31 1.32
CA ASP A 81 -7.08 1.61 1.86
C ASP A 81 -8.05 2.56 2.60
N ARG A 82 -9.05 1.99 3.29
CA ARG A 82 -10.04 2.77 4.05
C ARG A 82 -9.43 3.68 5.11
N TRP A 83 -8.39 3.20 5.82
CA TRP A 83 -7.68 4.03 6.79
C TRP A 83 -6.98 5.19 6.09
N GLY A 84 -6.16 4.91 5.11
CA GLY A 84 -5.44 5.93 4.34
C GLY A 84 -6.38 6.88 3.59
N GLU A 85 -7.52 6.39 3.07
CA GLU A 85 -8.56 7.22 2.44
C GLU A 85 -9.18 8.21 3.43
N SER A 86 -9.42 7.79 4.68
CA SER A 86 -9.94 8.69 5.72
C SER A 86 -8.96 9.83 6.00
N LEU A 87 -7.66 9.52 6.05
CA LEU A 87 -6.60 10.52 6.22
C LEU A 87 -6.51 11.48 5.03
N ILE A 88 -6.55 10.98 3.80
CA ILE A 88 -6.53 11.81 2.59
C ILE A 88 -7.78 12.70 2.53
N SER A 89 -8.95 12.16 2.84
CA SER A 89 -10.20 12.92 2.84
C SER A 89 -10.17 14.04 3.87
N ARG A 90 -9.63 13.78 5.04
CA ARG A 90 -9.45 14.79 6.09
C ARG A 90 -8.47 15.86 5.65
N TRP A 91 -7.30 15.46 5.13
CA TRP A 91 -6.31 16.39 4.61
C TRP A 91 -6.89 17.27 3.50
N GLN A 92 -7.66 16.68 2.57
CA GLN A 92 -8.33 17.40 1.49
C GLN A 92 -9.31 18.44 2.04
N TYR A 93 -10.14 18.04 3.02
CA TYR A 93 -11.11 18.95 3.65
C TYR A 93 -10.42 20.14 4.32
N GLU A 94 -9.28 19.92 4.99
CA GLU A 94 -8.53 20.96 5.68
C GLU A 94 -7.77 21.89 4.74
N ASN A 95 -7.23 21.38 3.63
CA ASN A 95 -6.31 22.12 2.76
C ASN A 95 -6.90 22.54 1.40
N MET A 96 -7.90 21.80 0.90
CA MET A 96 -8.48 21.98 -0.43
C MET A 96 -10.00 21.68 -0.42
N PRO A 97 -10.82 22.38 0.38
CA PRO A 97 -12.23 22.03 0.62
C PRO A 97 -13.08 22.10 -0.66
N ASP A 98 -12.75 22.98 -1.59
CA ASP A 98 -13.49 23.19 -2.84
C ASP A 98 -13.09 22.23 -3.97
N VAL A 99 -12.11 21.36 -3.74
CA VAL A 99 -11.58 20.45 -4.75
C VAL A 99 -12.06 19.04 -4.47
N LYS A 100 -12.78 18.44 -5.42
CA LYS A 100 -13.15 17.03 -5.35
C LYS A 100 -12.03 16.17 -5.95
N PHE A 101 -11.38 15.37 -5.12
CA PHE A 101 -10.35 14.44 -5.56
C PHE A 101 -10.91 13.33 -6.44
N THR A 102 -10.23 13.08 -7.53
CA THR A 102 -10.38 11.87 -8.34
C THR A 102 -9.43 10.78 -7.85
N PRO A 103 -9.60 9.52 -8.28
CA PRO A 103 -8.62 8.47 -7.97
C PRO A 103 -7.20 8.78 -8.48
N VAL A 104 -7.08 9.54 -9.58
CA VAL A 104 -5.77 10.01 -10.09
C VAL A 104 -5.15 11.05 -9.15
N ASP A 105 -5.97 11.94 -8.56
CA ASP A 105 -5.47 12.88 -7.53
C ASP A 105 -5.03 12.13 -6.25
N ALA A 106 -5.70 11.03 -5.88
CA ALA A 106 -5.27 10.19 -4.77
C ALA A 106 -3.90 9.53 -5.05
N LEU A 107 -3.65 9.05 -6.28
CA LEU A 107 -2.32 8.57 -6.68
C LEU A 107 -1.26 9.68 -6.65
N ALA A 108 -1.60 10.90 -7.10
CA ALA A 108 -0.71 12.05 -6.99
C ALA A 108 -0.39 12.40 -5.53
N PHE A 109 -1.37 12.25 -4.63
CA PHE A 109 -1.16 12.41 -3.19
C PHE A 109 -0.21 11.35 -2.63
N MET A 110 -0.30 10.12 -3.12
CA MET A 110 0.62 9.05 -2.75
C MET A 110 2.05 9.35 -3.23
N GLY A 111 2.21 9.87 -4.44
CA GLY A 111 3.51 10.25 -4.97
C GLY A 111 4.52 9.10 -4.92
N LYS A 112 5.62 9.29 -4.18
CA LYS A 112 6.69 8.28 -3.96
C LYS A 112 6.43 7.35 -2.78
N ARG A 113 5.31 7.53 -2.08
CA ARG A 113 5.02 6.86 -0.80
C ARG A 113 4.17 5.60 -0.94
N ALA A 114 3.69 5.28 -2.12
CA ALA A 114 2.89 4.07 -2.36
C ALA A 114 3.63 2.79 -1.94
N MET A 115 2.88 1.74 -1.64
CA MET A 115 3.43 0.40 -1.49
C MET A 115 4.00 -0.07 -2.84
N GLY A 116 5.07 -0.88 -2.78
CA GLY A 116 5.79 -1.29 -3.98
C GLY A 116 6.70 -0.19 -4.53
N ALA A 117 7.00 -0.26 -5.83
CA ALA A 117 8.01 0.59 -6.47
C ALA A 117 7.46 1.62 -7.46
N LEU A 118 6.15 1.64 -7.72
CA LEU A 118 5.54 2.67 -8.57
C LEU A 118 5.56 4.02 -7.86
N GLU A 119 5.88 5.07 -8.62
CA GLU A 119 5.89 6.45 -8.17
C GLU A 119 5.07 7.32 -9.13
N PHE A 120 4.47 8.39 -8.60
CA PHE A 120 3.50 9.23 -9.30
C PHE A 120 3.93 10.69 -9.26
N GLU A 121 3.98 11.35 -10.43
CA GLU A 121 4.40 12.75 -10.59
C GLU A 121 3.42 13.52 -11.51
N PRO A 122 3.09 14.79 -11.20
CA PRO A 122 3.53 15.54 -10.01
C PRO A 122 2.89 15.01 -8.74
N CYS A 123 3.63 15.02 -7.64
CA CYS A 123 3.11 14.72 -6.32
C CYS A 123 2.74 16.02 -5.57
N PHE A 124 1.97 15.88 -4.51
CA PHE A 124 1.73 16.98 -3.57
C PHE A 124 2.98 17.14 -2.69
N ASP A 125 3.96 17.91 -3.14
CA ASP A 125 5.31 18.04 -2.56
C ASP A 125 5.38 18.80 -1.21
N GLN A 126 4.35 18.72 -0.38
CA GLN A 126 4.36 19.36 0.95
C GLN A 126 5.10 18.54 2.02
N TRP A 127 5.59 17.36 1.64
CA TRP A 127 6.15 16.37 2.57
C TRP A 127 7.68 16.35 2.53
N GLY A 128 8.28 17.47 2.92
CA GLY A 128 9.71 17.73 2.93
C GLY A 128 10.65 16.64 3.48
N ALA A 129 11.76 17.03 4.06
CA ALA A 129 12.82 16.14 4.57
C ALA A 129 12.30 15.07 5.57
N PRO A 130 13.04 13.95 5.74
CA PRO A 130 12.74 12.94 6.76
C PRO A 130 12.62 13.59 8.14
N VAL A 131 11.49 13.37 8.80
CA VAL A 131 11.23 13.88 10.16
C VAL A 131 11.31 12.72 11.13
N ASP A 132 11.94 12.92 12.27
CA ASP A 132 11.91 11.97 13.38
C ASP A 132 10.48 11.85 13.90
N LEU A 133 10.05 10.62 14.15
CA LEU A 133 8.68 10.31 14.57
C LEU A 133 8.65 9.92 16.03
N GLU A 134 7.74 10.53 16.76
CA GLU A 134 7.40 10.10 18.11
C GLU A 134 6.19 9.17 18.06
N LEU A 135 6.41 7.88 18.33
CA LEU A 135 5.38 6.84 18.21
C LEU A 135 4.18 7.08 19.14
N SER A 136 4.41 7.57 20.36
CA SER A 136 3.35 7.93 21.31
C SER A 136 2.43 9.02 20.77
N CYS A 137 3.00 10.01 20.08
CA CYS A 137 2.24 11.07 19.44
C CYS A 137 1.39 10.52 18.28
N LEU A 138 1.97 9.70 17.41
CA LEU A 138 1.26 9.06 16.31
C LEU A 138 0.10 8.18 16.81
N TYR A 139 0.33 7.41 17.88
CA TYR A 139 -0.70 6.55 18.46
C TYR A 139 -1.88 7.36 18.99
N LYS A 140 -1.63 8.41 19.78
CA LYS A 140 -2.68 9.29 20.33
C LYS A 140 -3.54 9.91 19.24
N ILE A 141 -2.91 10.43 18.18
CA ILE A 141 -3.64 11.03 17.07
C ILE A 141 -4.48 9.97 16.31
N ALA A 142 -3.92 8.78 16.08
CA ALA A 142 -4.65 7.71 15.44
C ALA A 142 -5.86 7.26 16.27
N ASP A 143 -5.74 7.16 17.59
CA ASP A 143 -6.83 6.83 18.51
C ASP A 143 -7.90 7.92 18.55
N ASP A 144 -7.53 9.20 18.57
CA ASP A 144 -8.47 10.32 18.53
C ASP A 144 -9.27 10.36 17.24
N ILE A 145 -8.64 10.13 16.09
CA ILE A 145 -9.33 10.07 14.79
C ILE A 145 -10.36 8.92 14.78
N LEU A 146 -9.98 7.75 15.29
CA LEU A 146 -10.85 6.57 15.30
C LEU A 146 -12.04 6.70 16.23
N ASN A 147 -11.88 7.40 17.33
CA ASN A 147 -12.92 7.59 18.34
C ASN A 147 -13.79 8.83 18.05
N GLU A 148 -13.62 9.49 16.90
CA GLU A 148 -14.34 10.73 16.52
C GLU A 148 -14.28 11.80 17.63
N ARG A 149 -13.21 11.80 18.45
CA ARG A 149 -13.00 12.79 19.49
C ARG A 149 -12.60 14.11 18.84
N SER A 150 -13.58 14.90 18.48
CA SER A 150 -13.42 16.21 17.81
C SER A 150 -12.67 17.26 18.63
N VAL A 151 -12.49 17.02 19.93
CA VAL A 151 -12.01 18.03 20.88
C VAL A 151 -10.48 18.17 20.90
N ALA A 152 -9.75 17.17 20.45
CA ALA A 152 -8.28 17.19 20.57
C ALA A 152 -7.58 17.81 19.34
N VAL A 153 -8.27 17.95 18.22
CA VAL A 153 -7.65 18.33 16.94
C VAL A 153 -7.23 19.79 16.88
N ASP A 154 -7.97 20.69 17.51
CA ASP A 154 -7.62 22.11 17.57
C ASP A 154 -6.34 22.40 18.40
N ASN A 155 -5.93 21.43 19.24
CA ASN A 155 -4.74 21.50 20.08
C ASN A 155 -3.60 20.58 19.59
N LEU A 156 -3.82 19.74 18.57
CA LEU A 156 -2.76 18.95 17.98
C LEU A 156 -1.85 19.86 17.16
N ASN A 157 -0.58 19.86 17.52
CA ASN A 157 0.44 20.56 16.78
C ASN A 157 0.35 20.14 15.30
N SER A 158 0.25 21.10 14.41
CA SER A 158 0.14 20.86 12.95
C SER A 158 1.23 19.91 12.42
N ALA A 159 2.40 19.89 13.04
CA ALA A 159 3.50 18.98 12.74
C ALA A 159 3.15 17.50 13.01
N SER A 160 2.41 17.21 14.08
CA SER A 160 2.03 15.83 14.44
C SER A 160 0.97 15.26 13.49
N MET A 161 0.01 16.09 13.07
CA MET A 161 -0.96 15.68 12.03
C MET A 161 -0.27 15.46 10.67
N GLN A 162 0.66 16.33 10.31
CA GLN A 162 1.48 16.15 9.10
C GLN A 162 2.26 14.83 9.15
N SER A 163 2.83 14.48 10.30
CA SER A 163 3.51 13.20 10.49
C SER A 163 2.58 12.02 10.25
N LEU A 164 1.33 12.06 10.77
CA LEU A 164 0.37 10.98 10.53
C LEU A 164 -0.07 10.89 9.06
N TYR A 165 -0.32 12.01 8.39
CA TYR A 165 -0.59 12.02 6.95
C TYR A 165 0.58 11.44 6.14
N LEU A 166 1.82 11.73 6.58
CA LEU A 166 3.02 11.22 5.95
C LEU A 166 3.14 9.69 6.06
N VAL A 167 2.83 9.09 7.21
CA VAL A 167 3.11 7.67 7.48
C VAL A 167 1.88 6.76 7.43
N GLY A 168 0.66 7.30 7.54
CA GLY A 168 -0.57 6.53 7.70
C GLY A 168 -1.27 6.16 6.39
N THR A 169 -0.88 6.73 5.25
CA THR A 169 -1.71 6.71 4.03
C THR A 169 -1.48 5.52 3.11
N SER A 170 -0.39 4.75 3.21
CA SER A 170 0.02 3.87 2.12
C SER A 170 -0.14 2.36 2.33
N ALA A 171 -0.46 1.88 3.54
CA ALA A 171 -0.60 0.45 3.76
C ALA A 171 -2.05 -0.04 3.69
N GLY A 172 -2.26 -1.22 3.10
CA GLY A 172 -3.58 -1.85 2.94
C GLY A 172 -4.26 -2.28 4.26
N GLY A 173 -5.62 -2.36 4.30
CA GLY A 173 -6.42 -2.83 5.43
C GLY A 173 -7.18 -1.73 6.19
N MET A 174 -8.12 -2.11 7.05
CA MET A 174 -9.05 -1.19 7.75
C MET A 174 -8.49 -0.65 9.07
N GLN A 175 -7.50 -1.32 9.65
CA GLN A 175 -6.95 -0.96 10.95
C GLN A 175 -6.01 0.24 10.86
N PRO A 176 -5.95 1.09 11.91
CA PRO A 176 -5.02 2.21 11.98
C PRO A 176 -3.60 1.70 11.98
N LYS A 177 -2.79 2.26 11.11
CA LYS A 177 -1.41 1.85 10.92
C LYS A 177 -0.52 2.97 10.45
N ALA A 178 0.77 2.80 10.62
CA ALA A 178 1.80 3.70 10.15
C ALA A 178 2.93 2.92 9.45
N ILE A 179 3.48 3.52 8.40
CA ILE A 179 4.68 3.02 7.74
C ILE A 179 5.88 3.73 8.33
N ILE A 180 6.67 2.99 9.08
CA ILE A 180 7.83 3.53 9.80
C ILE A 180 9.12 2.84 9.35
N ALA A 181 10.23 3.50 9.61
CA ALA A 181 11.56 2.92 9.53
C ALA A 181 12.26 3.10 10.87
N ILE A 182 12.93 2.06 11.33
CA ILE A 182 13.68 2.05 12.58
C ILE A 182 15.14 1.85 12.26
N ASN A 183 15.99 2.74 12.74
CA ASN A 183 17.43 2.58 12.67
C ASN A 183 17.86 1.49 13.67
N GLU A 184 18.56 0.47 13.18
CA GLU A 184 18.99 -0.65 14.02
C GLU A 184 20.18 -0.31 14.94
N ASP A 185 20.87 0.80 14.69
CA ASP A 185 22.05 1.19 15.46
C ASP A 185 21.67 2.01 16.71
N ASP A 186 20.66 2.90 16.61
CA ASP A 186 20.30 3.84 17.67
C ASP A 186 18.80 3.84 18.05
N GLY A 187 17.96 3.10 17.32
CA GLY A 187 16.53 3.02 17.55
C GLY A 187 15.72 4.22 17.06
N THR A 188 16.33 5.17 16.34
CA THR A 188 15.64 6.34 15.77
C THR A 188 14.51 5.88 14.83
N VAL A 189 13.32 6.49 14.97
CA VAL A 189 12.15 6.18 14.15
C VAL A 189 11.88 7.31 13.17
N LYS A 190 11.73 6.97 11.90
CA LYS A 190 11.43 7.89 10.80
C LYS A 190 10.28 7.38 9.93
N SER A 191 9.82 8.21 8.99
CA SER A 191 8.87 7.76 7.97
C SER A 191 9.48 6.64 7.13
N GLY A 192 8.82 5.48 7.10
CA GLY A 192 9.22 4.32 6.29
C GLY A 192 8.73 4.37 4.84
N GLN A 193 8.21 5.51 4.38
CA GLN A 193 7.69 5.68 3.01
C GLN A 193 8.73 6.25 2.04
N ILE A 194 9.82 6.81 2.55
CA ILE A 194 10.92 7.42 1.79
C ILE A 194 12.19 6.62 1.96
N GLN A 195 13.12 6.77 1.03
CA GLN A 195 14.47 6.24 1.19
C GLN A 195 15.23 7.01 2.27
N LEU A 196 15.94 6.30 3.13
CA LEU A 196 16.71 6.85 4.24
C LEU A 196 18.16 6.42 4.13
N GLU A 197 19.08 7.32 4.48
CA GLU A 197 20.49 6.97 4.64
C GLU A 197 20.73 6.32 6.01
N GLY A 198 21.58 5.27 6.06
CA GLY A 198 21.91 4.55 7.28
C GLY A 198 21.27 3.16 7.37
N ASN A 199 21.37 2.54 8.54
CA ASN A 199 20.95 1.15 8.78
C ASN A 199 19.47 1.09 9.21
N PHE A 200 18.58 1.52 8.30
CA PHE A 200 17.13 1.49 8.56
C PHE A 200 16.49 0.22 8.05
N LYS A 201 15.61 -0.37 8.87
CA LYS A 201 14.63 -1.38 8.48
C LYS A 201 13.24 -0.76 8.39
N TYR A 202 12.45 -1.23 7.44
CA TYR A 202 11.13 -0.68 7.12
C TYR A 202 10.02 -1.58 7.63
N PHE A 203 9.02 -0.98 8.27
CA PHE A 203 7.96 -1.71 8.96
C PHE A 203 6.57 -1.14 8.68
N ILE A 204 5.58 -2.01 8.81
CA ILE A 204 4.18 -1.64 9.01
C ILE A 204 3.90 -1.79 10.51
N LEU A 205 3.54 -0.69 11.16
CA LEU A 205 3.10 -0.65 12.56
C LEU A 205 1.57 -0.59 12.58
N LYS A 206 0.91 -1.56 13.18
CA LYS A 206 -0.54 -1.59 13.41
C LYS A 206 -0.82 -1.23 14.86
N PHE A 207 -1.65 -0.20 15.06
CA PHE A 207 -1.96 0.28 16.39
C PHE A 207 -3.03 -0.58 17.07
N ASP A 208 -2.84 -0.86 18.35
CA ASP A 208 -3.89 -1.38 19.21
C ASP A 208 -4.98 -0.32 19.42
N ARG A 209 -6.22 -0.78 19.65
CA ARG A 209 -7.37 0.10 19.87
C ARG A 209 -7.92 -0.12 21.27
N VAL A 210 -7.78 0.89 22.12
CA VAL A 210 -8.27 0.84 23.49
C VAL A 210 -9.76 0.53 23.55
N GLY A 211 -10.14 -0.44 24.38
CA GLY A 211 -11.55 -0.82 24.57
C GLY A 211 -12.17 -1.62 23.42
N HIS A 212 -11.38 -2.04 22.42
CA HIS A 212 -11.79 -2.91 21.33
C HIS A 212 -11.16 -4.30 21.44
N PHE A 213 -11.53 -5.19 20.52
CA PHE A 213 -10.91 -6.50 20.41
C PHE A 213 -9.40 -6.37 20.18
N PRO A 214 -8.55 -7.16 20.85
CA PRO A 214 -7.08 -7.05 20.80
C PRO A 214 -6.52 -7.65 19.49
N TYR A 215 -6.80 -6.99 18.36
CA TYR A 215 -6.38 -7.45 17.03
C TYR A 215 -4.87 -7.62 16.90
N THR A 216 -4.08 -6.76 17.54
CA THR A 216 -2.61 -6.82 17.50
C THR A 216 -2.06 -8.07 18.16
N LEU A 217 -2.66 -8.51 19.28
CA LEU A 217 -2.32 -9.77 19.94
C LEU A 217 -2.77 -10.98 19.10
N MET A 218 -3.94 -10.88 18.47
CA MET A 218 -4.42 -11.92 17.56
C MET A 218 -3.49 -12.06 16.36
N GLU A 219 -3.07 -10.96 15.71
CA GLU A 219 -2.11 -11.01 14.61
C GLU A 219 -0.78 -11.64 15.02
N LYS A 220 -0.28 -11.34 16.23
CA LYS A 220 0.92 -11.99 16.76
C LYS A 220 0.72 -13.50 16.97
N THR A 221 -0.46 -13.89 17.46
CA THR A 221 -0.79 -15.32 17.64
C THR A 221 -0.82 -16.06 16.29
N TYR A 222 -1.48 -15.48 15.28
CA TYR A 222 -1.49 -16.04 13.93
C TYR A 222 -0.09 -16.13 13.32
N TYR A 223 0.75 -15.12 13.54
CA TYR A 223 2.15 -15.13 13.11
C TYR A 223 2.91 -16.31 13.72
N ASP A 224 2.80 -16.51 15.04
CA ASP A 224 3.48 -17.62 15.74
C ASP A 224 2.97 -18.99 15.27
N MET A 225 1.65 -19.13 15.08
CA MET A 225 1.05 -20.34 14.54
C MET A 225 1.52 -20.61 13.11
N ALA A 226 1.58 -19.60 12.25
CA ALA A 226 2.05 -19.73 10.87
C ALA A 226 3.51 -20.21 10.82
N LEU A 227 4.38 -19.63 11.64
CA LEU A 227 5.78 -20.08 11.76
C LEU A 227 5.86 -21.54 12.24
N ALA A 228 5.05 -21.93 13.25
CA ALA A 228 5.00 -23.31 13.75
C ALA A 228 4.53 -24.30 12.68
N CYS A 229 3.70 -23.86 11.74
CA CYS A 229 3.27 -24.63 10.56
C CYS A 229 4.28 -24.60 9.40
N GLY A 230 5.44 -23.98 9.56
CA GLY A 230 6.47 -23.87 8.52
C GLY A 230 6.14 -22.89 7.39
N ILE A 231 5.21 -21.95 7.62
CA ILE A 231 4.91 -20.88 6.69
C ILE A 231 5.97 -19.78 6.85
N LYS A 232 6.55 -19.34 5.73
CA LYS A 232 7.49 -18.21 5.72
C LYS A 232 6.73 -16.92 5.94
N MET A 233 7.09 -16.18 6.98
CA MET A 233 6.50 -14.87 7.32
C MET A 233 7.60 -13.84 7.45
N MET A 234 7.27 -12.58 7.14
CA MET A 234 8.16 -11.46 7.45
C MET A 234 8.33 -11.32 8.97
N PRO A 235 9.53 -10.99 9.46
CA PRO A 235 9.79 -10.83 10.89
C PRO A 235 8.78 -9.89 11.53
N SER A 236 8.08 -10.38 12.54
CA SER A 236 7.00 -9.64 13.21
C SER A 236 7.08 -9.79 14.72
N ARG A 237 6.73 -8.73 15.45
CA ARG A 237 6.74 -8.72 16.91
C ARG A 237 5.73 -7.73 17.48
N LEU A 238 5.50 -7.80 18.77
CA LEU A 238 4.84 -6.73 19.50
C LEU A 238 5.87 -5.69 19.96
N ILE A 239 5.44 -4.45 19.97
CA ILE A 239 6.12 -3.33 20.64
C ILE A 239 5.16 -2.65 21.60
N THR A 240 5.69 -2.08 22.67
CA THR A 240 4.87 -1.36 23.66
C THR A 240 5.02 0.14 23.46
N ILE A 241 3.89 0.83 23.27
CA ILE A 241 3.81 2.29 23.19
C ILE A 241 2.72 2.73 24.18
N ASP A 242 3.01 3.64 25.09
CA ASP A 242 2.07 4.15 26.12
C ASP A 242 1.33 3.04 26.89
N GLY A 243 2.00 1.90 27.15
CA GLY A 243 1.43 0.76 27.90
C GLY A 243 0.55 -0.19 27.07
N HIS A 244 0.38 0.06 25.76
CA HIS A 244 -0.39 -0.77 24.84
C HIS A 244 0.52 -1.60 23.92
N SER A 245 0.07 -2.80 23.57
CA SER A 245 0.80 -3.73 22.71
C SER A 245 0.40 -3.54 21.25
N HIS A 246 1.30 -3.04 20.44
CA HIS A 246 1.12 -2.82 19.02
C HIS A 246 1.85 -3.89 18.21
N PHE A 247 1.30 -4.26 17.04
CA PHE A 247 1.93 -5.25 16.16
C PHE A 247 2.78 -4.53 15.11
N ILE A 248 4.01 -5.01 14.94
CA ILE A 248 4.94 -4.49 13.93
C ILE A 248 5.45 -5.64 13.06
N THR A 249 5.42 -5.45 11.74
CA THR A 249 5.92 -6.42 10.75
C THR A 249 6.86 -5.74 9.77
N GLU A 250 7.97 -6.42 9.44
CA GLU A 250 8.92 -5.94 8.44
C GLU A 250 8.28 -5.95 7.05
N ARG A 251 8.57 -4.92 6.24
CA ARG A 251 8.03 -4.79 4.88
C ARG A 251 8.73 -5.74 3.93
N PHE A 252 7.97 -6.55 3.20
CA PHE A 252 8.50 -7.46 2.17
C PHE A 252 8.82 -6.74 0.85
N ASP A 253 8.28 -5.54 0.64
CA ASP A 253 8.50 -4.74 -0.58
C ASP A 253 9.73 -3.83 -0.48
N ARG A 254 10.62 -4.11 0.46
CA ARG A 254 11.90 -3.42 0.63
C ARG A 254 13.03 -4.42 0.80
N VAL A 255 14.15 -4.17 0.10
CA VAL A 255 15.42 -4.86 0.30
C VAL A 255 16.47 -3.78 0.55
N GLY A 256 16.86 -3.58 1.83
CA GLY A 256 17.53 -2.36 2.23
C GLY A 256 16.68 -1.13 1.83
N ASN A 257 17.26 -0.22 1.06
CA ASN A 257 16.57 0.96 0.54
C ASN A 257 15.85 0.73 -0.80
N ASP A 258 16.05 -0.40 -1.44
CA ASP A 258 15.48 -0.68 -2.76
C ASP A 258 14.00 -1.07 -2.64
N LYS A 259 13.19 -0.50 -3.52
CA LYS A 259 11.76 -0.82 -3.64
C LYS A 259 11.55 -1.99 -4.58
N LEU A 260 10.81 -3.00 -4.17
CA LEU A 260 10.35 -4.07 -5.04
C LEU A 260 8.99 -3.71 -5.65
N HIS A 261 8.80 -4.02 -6.93
CA HIS A 261 7.49 -3.90 -7.56
C HIS A 261 6.59 -5.03 -7.06
N ILE A 262 5.39 -4.68 -6.61
CA ILE A 262 4.39 -5.61 -6.10
C ILE A 262 3.05 -5.40 -6.79
N GLN A 263 2.29 -6.47 -6.90
CA GLN A 263 0.88 -6.46 -7.28
C GLN A 263 0.13 -7.51 -6.48
N THR A 264 -1.10 -7.19 -6.11
CA THR A 264 -2.00 -8.17 -5.50
C THR A 264 -2.59 -9.11 -6.57
N LEU A 265 -3.13 -10.26 -6.13
CA LEU A 265 -3.90 -11.15 -7.01
C LEU A 265 -5.07 -10.41 -7.65
N ALA A 266 -5.71 -9.48 -6.93
CA ALA A 266 -6.76 -8.64 -7.49
C ALA A 266 -6.28 -7.82 -8.70
N ALA A 267 -5.07 -7.27 -8.68
CA ALA A 267 -4.52 -6.53 -9.81
C ALA A 267 -4.03 -7.42 -10.94
N LEU A 268 -3.51 -8.60 -10.61
CA LEU A 268 -3.01 -9.57 -11.60
C LEU A 268 -4.15 -10.30 -12.31
N SER A 269 -5.16 -10.72 -11.57
CA SER A 269 -6.30 -11.51 -12.06
C SER A 269 -7.60 -10.97 -11.41
N PRO A 270 -8.22 -9.94 -12.02
CA PRO A 270 -9.37 -9.24 -11.44
C PRO A 270 -10.58 -10.12 -11.07
N ASP A 271 -10.74 -11.23 -11.78
CA ASP A 271 -11.85 -12.16 -11.59
C ASP A 271 -11.50 -13.33 -10.64
N ALA A 272 -10.27 -13.35 -10.10
CA ALA A 272 -9.85 -14.39 -9.15
C ALA A 272 -10.53 -14.18 -7.79
N ASP A 273 -11.21 -15.23 -7.29
CA ASP A 273 -11.94 -15.17 -6.01
C ASP A 273 -11.71 -16.42 -5.14
N CYS A 274 -10.88 -17.36 -5.57
CA CYS A 274 -10.57 -18.60 -4.86
C CYS A 274 -9.08 -18.97 -4.96
N TYR A 275 -8.66 -19.94 -4.13
CA TYR A 275 -7.28 -20.41 -4.12
C TYR A 275 -6.87 -21.14 -5.39
N GLU A 276 -7.81 -21.76 -6.09
CA GLU A 276 -7.56 -22.38 -7.39
C GLU A 276 -7.15 -21.33 -8.42
N ASP A 277 -7.74 -20.14 -8.40
CA ASP A 277 -7.38 -19.06 -9.30
C ASP A 277 -6.04 -18.42 -8.91
N LEU A 278 -5.73 -18.31 -7.61
CA LEU A 278 -4.40 -17.94 -7.13
C LEU A 278 -3.35 -18.93 -7.65
N MET A 279 -3.58 -20.24 -7.55
CA MET A 279 -2.67 -21.28 -8.04
C MET A 279 -2.52 -21.25 -9.57
N LYS A 280 -3.60 -21.00 -10.32
CA LYS A 280 -3.55 -20.83 -11.78
C LYS A 280 -2.72 -19.59 -12.15
N THR A 281 -2.96 -18.48 -11.49
CA THR A 281 -2.23 -17.21 -11.71
C THR A 281 -0.74 -17.40 -11.42
N ALA A 282 -0.40 -18.03 -10.29
CA ALA A 282 0.99 -18.32 -9.92
C ALA A 282 1.70 -19.20 -10.97
N ARG A 283 1.02 -20.22 -11.51
CA ARG A 283 1.56 -21.06 -12.61
C ARG A 283 1.77 -20.25 -13.90
N LEU A 284 0.83 -19.38 -14.26
CA LEU A 284 0.99 -18.51 -15.42
C LEU A 284 2.17 -17.55 -15.29
N LEU A 285 2.44 -17.09 -14.07
CA LEU A 285 3.61 -16.30 -13.71
C LEU A 285 4.91 -17.14 -13.59
N ARG A 286 4.81 -18.48 -13.82
CA ARG A 286 5.93 -19.42 -13.72
C ARG A 286 6.59 -19.47 -12.35
N ILE A 287 5.78 -19.33 -11.30
CA ILE A 287 6.25 -19.52 -9.91
C ILE A 287 6.73 -20.96 -9.73
N PRO A 288 7.89 -21.20 -9.12
CA PRO A 288 8.44 -22.53 -8.92
C PRO A 288 7.53 -23.46 -8.08
N ASP A 289 7.59 -24.77 -8.31
CA ASP A 289 6.70 -25.75 -7.66
C ASP A 289 6.83 -25.76 -6.12
N ASN A 290 8.00 -25.50 -5.57
CA ASN A 290 8.21 -25.39 -4.12
C ASN A 290 7.45 -24.19 -3.54
N GLU A 291 7.33 -23.10 -4.27
CA GLU A 291 6.56 -21.90 -3.86
C GLU A 291 5.05 -22.13 -4.05
N LEU A 292 4.65 -22.86 -5.07
CA LEU A 292 3.26 -23.32 -5.21
C LEU A 292 2.82 -24.18 -4.03
N ALA A 293 3.72 -25.03 -3.50
CA ALA A 293 3.46 -25.81 -2.28
C ALA A 293 3.31 -24.90 -1.05
N ASP A 294 4.05 -23.80 -0.97
CA ASP A 294 3.89 -22.80 0.10
C ASP A 294 2.53 -22.09 0.00
N ILE A 295 2.06 -21.75 -1.20
CA ILE A 295 0.70 -21.20 -1.42
C ILE A 295 -0.37 -22.18 -0.92
N PHE A 296 -0.24 -23.47 -1.24
CA PHE A 296 -1.17 -24.49 -0.73
C PHE A 296 -1.14 -24.60 0.80
N ARG A 297 0.04 -24.50 1.41
CA ARG A 297 0.19 -24.51 2.88
C ARG A 297 -0.51 -23.31 3.52
N ILE A 298 -0.40 -22.11 2.91
CA ILE A 298 -1.11 -20.90 3.34
C ILE A 298 -2.62 -21.09 3.23
N ALA A 299 -3.11 -21.64 2.12
CA ALA A 299 -4.53 -21.94 1.93
C ALA A 299 -5.07 -22.88 3.02
N ALA A 300 -4.37 -24.00 3.28
CA ALA A 300 -4.73 -24.93 4.34
C ALA A 300 -4.70 -24.27 5.73
N PHE A 301 -3.69 -23.45 5.98
CA PHE A 301 -3.58 -22.70 7.23
C PHE A 301 -4.75 -21.73 7.41
N ASN A 302 -5.15 -20.98 6.39
CA ASN A 302 -6.24 -20.00 6.50
C ASN A 302 -7.60 -20.69 6.78
N VAL A 303 -7.82 -21.87 6.22
CA VAL A 303 -9.05 -22.65 6.46
C VAL A 303 -9.12 -23.17 7.90
N LEU A 304 -8.02 -23.72 8.43
CA LEU A 304 -8.00 -24.36 9.74
C LEU A 304 -8.30 -23.43 10.93
N PRO A 305 -7.67 -22.26 11.07
CA PRO A 305 -8.00 -21.30 12.12
C PRO A 305 -9.12 -20.33 11.74
N ALA A 306 -9.87 -20.63 10.67
CA ALA A 306 -11.00 -19.81 10.20
C ALA A 306 -10.63 -18.35 9.92
N ASN A 307 -9.51 -18.10 9.23
CA ASN A 307 -9.22 -16.78 8.71
C ASN A 307 -10.24 -16.43 7.62
N VAL A 308 -11.12 -15.47 7.89
CA VAL A 308 -12.20 -15.04 6.99
C VAL A 308 -11.86 -13.80 6.18
N ASP A 309 -10.67 -13.25 6.35
CA ASP A 309 -10.21 -12.02 5.66
C ASP A 309 -9.18 -12.34 4.55
N ASP A 310 -9.20 -13.53 4.02
CA ASP A 310 -8.26 -14.01 3.00
C ASP A 310 -8.72 -13.72 1.56
N HIS A 311 -9.09 -12.49 1.29
CA HIS A 311 -9.52 -12.05 -0.05
C HIS A 311 -8.33 -11.77 -0.99
N ASN A 312 -8.61 -11.63 -2.30
CA ASN A 312 -7.62 -11.50 -3.38
C ASN A 312 -6.69 -10.26 -3.29
N LYS A 313 -6.94 -9.30 -2.41
CA LYS A 313 -6.01 -8.20 -2.10
C LYS A 313 -4.95 -8.56 -1.06
N ASN A 314 -5.06 -9.73 -0.42
CA ASN A 314 -4.10 -10.19 0.59
C ASN A 314 -3.02 -11.13 0.00
N PHE A 315 -3.10 -11.39 -1.30
CA PHE A 315 -2.15 -12.25 -2.03
C PHE A 315 -1.45 -11.50 -3.15
#